data_772a546e25be7662fea23f7346117501
#
_entry.id   772a546e25be7662fea23f7346117501
#
_cell.length_a   1.000
_cell.length_b   1.000
_cell.length_c   1.000
_cell.angle_alpha   90.00
_cell.angle_beta   90.00
_cell.angle_gamma   90.00
#
_symmetry.space_group_name_H-M   'P 1'
#
loop_
_entity.id
_entity.type
_entity.pdbx_description
1 polymer ?
#
loop_
_entity_poly.entity_id
_entity_poly.type
_entity_poly.pdbx_seq_one_letter_code
_entity_poly.pdbx_strand_id
1 'polypeptide(L)'
;MTSANRYLTSWEGYWSTATGAPGEIFWDADPPHAAQQDLVLFQDYVDPQLPLIDLGCGNGAQTRFLADRFARVIGTEISPTAVDIAQTKNAAPNVSYRILDVLCPGDAQALHEEIGDANVYMRTVLHQLSPADHATAIQSIERLLGIRGILYLIELSSAAEPYFTQLIKQYGPPPGLARVFQHEITPGMLNENDLEVLFPTDRFTLLRTGKSHIYTVHTLPTDEVVKVPAFYAILRRRQS
;
A
#
# COMPACT_ATOMS: atom_id res chain seq x y z
N MET A 1 17.95 12.42 12.48
CA MET A 1 17.46 11.93 11.17
C MET A 1 16.07 12.50 10.98
N THR A 2 15.73 12.95 9.79
CA THR A 2 14.34 13.31 9.45
C THR A 2 13.48 12.05 9.37
N SER A 3 12.16 12.14 9.56
CA SER A 3 11.24 10.98 9.46
C SER A 3 11.40 10.24 8.13
N ALA A 4 11.47 10.96 7.02
CA ALA A 4 11.66 10.38 5.68
C ALA A 4 12.93 9.49 5.59
N ASN A 5 14.05 9.93 6.16
CA ASN A 5 15.30 9.15 6.15
C ASN A 5 15.19 7.85 6.96
N ARG A 6 14.36 7.82 8.03
CA ARG A 6 14.12 6.61 8.84
C ARG A 6 13.38 5.53 8.03
N TYR A 7 12.29 5.90 7.36
CA TYR A 7 11.51 4.93 6.58
C TYR A 7 12.32 4.37 5.40
N LEU A 8 13.03 5.24 4.68
CA LEU A 8 13.93 4.78 3.63
C LEU A 8 14.97 3.78 4.17
N THR A 9 15.63 4.09 5.29
CA THR A 9 16.66 3.21 5.86
C THR A 9 16.06 1.84 6.23
N SER A 10 14.90 1.81 6.90
CA SER A 10 14.26 0.57 7.32
C SER A 10 13.78 -0.27 6.13
N TRP A 11 13.10 0.35 5.17
CA TRP A 11 12.57 -0.36 3.99
C TRP A 11 13.68 -0.78 3.03
N GLU A 12 14.68 0.06 2.77
CA GLU A 12 15.85 -0.33 1.97
C GLU A 12 16.62 -1.47 2.63
N GLY A 13 16.80 -1.42 3.97
CA GLY A 13 17.39 -2.53 4.72
C GLY A 13 16.59 -3.83 4.55
N TYR A 14 15.26 -3.77 4.63
CA TYR A 14 14.38 -4.93 4.43
C TYR A 14 14.53 -5.49 3.00
N TRP A 15 14.37 -4.65 1.99
CA TRP A 15 14.39 -5.06 0.59
C TRP A 15 15.78 -5.51 0.11
N SER A 16 16.87 -4.95 0.64
CA SER A 16 18.24 -5.38 0.33
C SER A 16 18.55 -6.82 0.73
N THR A 17 17.74 -7.38 1.64
CA THR A 17 17.83 -8.79 2.05
C THR A 17 16.83 -9.69 1.31
N ALA A 18 15.97 -9.13 0.46
CA ALA A 18 14.98 -9.85 -0.33
C ALA A 18 15.56 -10.26 -1.69
N THR A 19 15.20 -11.47 -2.14
CA THR A 19 15.58 -11.98 -3.48
C THR A 19 14.45 -11.76 -4.50
N GLY A 20 13.24 -11.39 -4.05
CA GLY A 20 12.02 -11.35 -4.84
C GLY A 20 11.50 -12.75 -5.20
N ALA A 21 11.88 -13.78 -4.43
CA ALA A 21 11.34 -15.13 -4.61
C ALA A 21 9.86 -15.19 -4.16
N PRO A 22 9.02 -16.00 -4.84
CA PRO A 22 7.64 -16.22 -4.39
C PRO A 22 7.57 -16.71 -2.94
N GLY A 23 6.66 -16.13 -2.15
CA GLY A 23 6.46 -16.50 -0.74
C GLY A 23 7.48 -15.92 0.24
N GLU A 24 8.43 -15.13 -0.22
CA GLU A 24 9.46 -14.51 0.63
C GLU A 24 8.91 -13.35 1.47
N ILE A 25 8.03 -12.57 0.91
CA ILE A 25 7.47 -11.36 1.52
C ILE A 25 6.16 -11.71 2.21
N PHE A 26 6.08 -11.50 3.52
CA PHE A 26 4.96 -11.95 4.36
C PHE A 26 3.57 -11.54 3.84
N TRP A 27 3.42 -10.31 3.35
CA TRP A 27 2.15 -9.75 2.86
C TRP A 27 1.95 -9.89 1.35
N ASP A 28 2.87 -10.53 0.63
CA ASP A 28 2.84 -10.64 -0.83
C ASP A 28 2.07 -11.89 -1.27
N ALA A 29 0.79 -11.93 -0.86
CA ALA A 29 -0.12 -12.97 -1.35
C ALA A 29 -0.27 -12.87 -2.86
N ASP A 30 -0.53 -14.00 -3.50
CA ASP A 30 -0.83 -14.06 -4.93
C ASP A 30 -1.96 -13.08 -5.29
N PRO A 31 -1.90 -12.39 -6.45
CA PRO A 31 -2.89 -11.40 -6.85
C PRO A 31 -4.36 -11.82 -6.73
N PRO A 32 -4.77 -13.10 -6.98
CA PRO A 32 -6.13 -13.55 -6.72
C PRO A 32 -6.61 -13.38 -5.27
N HIS A 33 -5.69 -13.39 -4.31
CA HIS A 33 -5.97 -13.20 -2.89
C HIS A 33 -5.69 -11.76 -2.40
N ALA A 34 -5.22 -10.89 -3.27
CA ALA A 34 -4.88 -9.51 -2.95
C ALA A 34 -5.54 -8.53 -3.95
N ALA A 35 -4.79 -8.02 -4.94
CA ALA A 35 -5.28 -6.98 -5.84
C ALA A 35 -6.56 -7.34 -6.59
N GLN A 36 -6.83 -8.61 -6.88
CA GLN A 36 -8.09 -9.02 -7.52
C GLN A 36 -9.30 -8.82 -6.61
N GLN A 37 -9.18 -9.12 -5.31
CA GLN A 37 -10.26 -8.89 -4.36
C GLN A 37 -10.47 -7.41 -4.11
N ASP A 38 -9.38 -6.65 -4.00
CA ASP A 38 -9.44 -5.21 -3.88
C ASP A 38 -10.10 -4.58 -5.11
N LEU A 39 -9.72 -5.01 -6.31
CA LEU A 39 -10.27 -4.50 -7.58
C LEU A 39 -11.80 -4.62 -7.65
N VAL A 40 -12.37 -5.73 -7.20
CA VAL A 40 -13.84 -5.91 -7.13
C VAL A 40 -14.52 -4.84 -6.28
N LEU A 41 -13.81 -4.29 -5.27
CA LEU A 41 -14.36 -3.26 -4.41
C LEU A 41 -14.32 -1.87 -5.03
N PHE A 42 -13.29 -1.55 -5.84
CA PHE A 42 -13.06 -0.19 -6.30
C PHE A 42 -13.21 0.06 -7.81
N GLN A 43 -13.25 -0.99 -8.66
CA GLN A 43 -13.26 -0.82 -10.11
C GLN A 43 -14.41 0.03 -10.65
N ASP A 44 -15.58 0.02 -9.98
CA ASP A 44 -16.75 0.80 -10.40
C ASP A 44 -16.68 2.29 -10.02
N TYR A 45 -15.68 2.66 -9.23
CA TYR A 45 -15.49 4.04 -8.76
C TYR A 45 -14.40 4.79 -9.52
N VAL A 46 -13.45 4.07 -10.12
CA VAL A 46 -12.30 4.69 -10.81
C VAL A 46 -12.67 5.15 -12.22
N ASP A 47 -12.03 6.22 -12.65
CA ASP A 47 -12.04 6.62 -14.07
C ASP A 47 -11.02 5.77 -14.83
N PRO A 48 -11.44 4.86 -15.73
CA PRO A 48 -10.53 3.96 -16.43
C PRO A 48 -9.61 4.67 -17.44
N GLN A 49 -9.87 5.94 -17.74
CA GLN A 49 -9.02 6.76 -18.62
C GLN A 49 -7.82 7.36 -17.87
N LEU A 50 -7.88 7.41 -16.53
CA LEU A 50 -6.77 7.88 -15.73
C LEU A 50 -5.74 6.76 -15.52
N PRO A 51 -4.44 7.11 -15.40
CA PRO A 51 -3.45 6.15 -14.96
C PRO A 51 -3.78 5.68 -13.52
N LEU A 52 -3.33 4.47 -13.19
CA LEU A 52 -3.36 3.96 -11.83
C LEU A 52 -1.96 4.06 -11.23
N ILE A 53 -1.85 4.68 -10.06
CA ILE A 53 -0.64 4.65 -9.23
C ILE A 53 -0.83 3.59 -8.16
N ASP A 54 0.10 2.62 -8.10
CA ASP A 54 0.22 1.67 -7.00
C ASP A 54 1.24 2.26 -6.01
N LEU A 55 0.74 2.89 -4.94
CA LEU A 55 1.54 3.63 -3.96
C LEU A 55 2.03 2.69 -2.86
N GLY A 56 3.35 2.52 -2.75
CA GLY A 56 4.00 1.52 -1.90
C GLY A 56 3.96 0.12 -2.53
N CYS A 57 4.32 0.03 -3.81
CA CYS A 57 4.13 -1.18 -4.62
C CYS A 57 5.05 -2.37 -4.25
N GLY A 58 6.07 -2.15 -3.40
CA GLY A 58 7.04 -3.17 -3.04
C GLY A 58 7.70 -3.80 -4.28
N ASN A 59 7.66 -5.13 -4.38
CA ASN A 59 8.23 -5.89 -5.52
C ASN A 59 7.42 -5.79 -6.82
N GLY A 60 6.28 -5.10 -6.83
CA GLY A 60 5.47 -4.86 -8.02
C GLY A 60 4.53 -6.01 -8.45
N ALA A 61 4.37 -7.07 -7.67
CA ALA A 61 3.51 -8.20 -8.05
C ALA A 61 2.05 -7.77 -8.24
N GLN A 62 1.52 -6.95 -7.34
CA GLN A 62 0.15 -6.41 -7.46
C GLN A 62 0.04 -5.38 -8.60
N THR A 63 1.06 -4.54 -8.77
CA THR A 63 1.16 -3.59 -9.89
C THR A 63 1.06 -4.29 -11.23
N ARG A 64 1.81 -5.39 -11.40
CA ARG A 64 1.81 -6.20 -12.62
C ARG A 64 0.42 -6.78 -12.93
N PHE A 65 -0.28 -7.28 -11.90
CA PHE A 65 -1.65 -7.79 -12.06
C PHE A 65 -2.64 -6.68 -12.46
N LEU A 66 -2.55 -5.51 -11.82
CA LEU A 66 -3.41 -4.38 -12.13
C LEU A 66 -3.20 -3.86 -13.56
N ALA A 67 -2.01 -4.03 -14.12
CA ALA A 67 -1.71 -3.66 -15.50
C ALA A 67 -2.56 -4.40 -16.56
N ASP A 68 -3.14 -5.52 -16.23
CA ASP A 68 -4.08 -6.23 -17.12
C ASP A 68 -5.47 -5.57 -17.15
N ARG A 69 -5.71 -4.55 -16.32
CA ARG A 69 -7.00 -3.86 -16.17
C ARG A 69 -6.96 -2.37 -16.46
N PHE A 70 -5.77 -1.75 -16.37
CA PHE A 70 -5.58 -0.33 -16.58
C PHE A 70 -4.63 -0.08 -17.75
N ALA A 71 -4.92 0.94 -18.57
CA ALA A 71 -4.11 1.27 -19.74
C ALA A 71 -2.68 1.71 -19.39
N ARG A 72 -2.48 2.30 -18.21
CA ARG A 72 -1.19 2.72 -17.67
C ARG A 72 -1.16 2.52 -16.16
N VAL A 73 -0.14 1.82 -15.67
CA VAL A 73 0.08 1.63 -14.22
C VAL A 73 1.48 2.10 -13.84
N ILE A 74 1.57 2.83 -12.73
CA ILE A 74 2.84 3.33 -12.19
C ILE A 74 2.98 2.77 -10.77
N GLY A 75 3.90 1.83 -10.58
CA GLY A 75 4.31 1.41 -9.23
C GLY A 75 5.26 2.43 -8.64
N THR A 76 4.98 2.87 -7.41
CA THR A 76 5.84 3.81 -6.69
C THR A 76 6.24 3.23 -5.34
N GLU A 77 7.51 3.36 -4.97
CA GLU A 77 8.07 2.77 -3.76
C GLU A 77 9.23 3.65 -3.26
N ILE A 78 9.45 3.67 -1.94
CA ILE A 78 10.53 4.46 -1.35
C ILE A 78 11.89 3.76 -1.49
N SER A 79 11.92 2.42 -1.47
CA SER A 79 13.16 1.62 -1.57
C SER A 79 13.62 1.48 -3.02
N PRO A 80 14.83 1.97 -3.37
CA PRO A 80 15.44 1.70 -4.67
C PRO A 80 15.55 0.21 -4.99
N THR A 81 15.97 -0.61 -4.02
CA THR A 81 16.08 -2.06 -4.23
C THR A 81 14.74 -2.71 -4.56
N ALA A 82 13.65 -2.31 -3.89
CA ALA A 82 12.31 -2.82 -4.24
C ALA A 82 11.90 -2.42 -5.66
N VAL A 83 12.18 -1.19 -6.07
CA VAL A 83 11.94 -0.71 -7.45
C VAL A 83 12.73 -1.54 -8.46
N ASP A 84 13.99 -1.85 -8.20
CA ASP A 84 14.83 -2.67 -9.08
C ASP A 84 14.27 -4.11 -9.19
N ILE A 85 13.83 -4.69 -8.08
CA ILE A 85 13.15 -6.00 -8.06
C ILE A 85 11.86 -5.93 -8.92
N ALA A 86 11.02 -4.90 -8.71
CA ALA A 86 9.78 -4.71 -9.44
C ALA A 86 10.01 -4.58 -10.95
N GLN A 87 10.98 -3.77 -11.36
CA GLN A 87 11.36 -3.59 -12.77
C GLN A 87 11.87 -4.89 -13.40
N THR A 88 12.58 -5.70 -12.65
CA THR A 88 13.18 -6.94 -13.15
C THR A 88 12.18 -8.09 -13.21
N LYS A 89 11.32 -8.23 -12.19
CA LYS A 89 10.44 -9.39 -12.00
C LYS A 89 9.02 -9.18 -12.52
N ASN A 90 8.56 -7.93 -12.51
CA ASN A 90 7.15 -7.58 -12.75
C ASN A 90 7.00 -6.53 -13.87
N ALA A 91 7.88 -6.52 -14.84
CA ALA A 91 7.79 -5.66 -16.02
C ALA A 91 6.57 -5.98 -16.90
N ALA A 92 5.96 -4.94 -17.47
CA ALA A 92 4.95 -5.06 -18.51
C ALA A 92 5.00 -3.81 -19.43
N PRO A 93 4.50 -3.88 -20.67
CA PRO A 93 4.60 -2.76 -21.60
C PRO A 93 3.92 -1.46 -21.13
N ASN A 94 2.88 -1.57 -20.31
CA ASN A 94 2.11 -0.45 -19.77
C ASN A 94 2.40 -0.18 -18.28
N VAL A 95 3.50 -0.74 -17.75
CA VAL A 95 3.95 -0.53 -16.37
C VAL A 95 5.24 0.25 -16.34
N SER A 96 5.34 1.19 -15.42
CA SER A 96 6.60 1.82 -15.03
C SER A 96 6.74 1.80 -13.51
N TYR A 97 7.97 1.71 -13.01
CA TYR A 97 8.26 1.76 -11.58
C TYR A 97 9.16 2.95 -11.28
N ARG A 98 8.90 3.63 -10.14
CA ARG A 98 9.61 4.84 -9.76
C ARG A 98 9.85 4.90 -8.26
N ILE A 99 10.96 5.50 -7.88
CA ILE A 99 11.19 5.89 -6.49
C ILE A 99 10.30 7.09 -6.21
N LEU A 100 9.51 7.01 -5.13
CA LEU A 100 8.71 8.10 -4.61
C LEU A 100 8.61 7.97 -3.09
N ASP A 101 8.99 9.02 -2.38
CA ASP A 101 8.74 9.15 -0.96
C ASP A 101 7.41 9.89 -0.74
N VAL A 102 6.42 9.19 -0.18
CA VAL A 102 5.12 9.79 0.13
C VAL A 102 5.22 10.95 1.14
N LEU A 103 6.31 11.03 1.89
CA LEU A 103 6.61 12.15 2.79
C LEU A 103 7.36 13.31 2.11
N CYS A 104 7.63 13.21 0.81
CA CYS A 104 8.15 14.27 -0.03
C CYS A 104 7.07 14.78 -1.00
N PRO A 105 6.23 15.76 -0.63
CA PRO A 105 5.18 16.26 -1.53
C PRO A 105 5.70 16.81 -2.87
N GLY A 106 6.99 17.11 -2.96
CA GLY A 106 7.66 17.48 -4.21
C GLY A 106 7.73 16.33 -5.21
N ASP A 107 7.96 15.09 -4.74
CA ASP A 107 7.99 13.90 -5.60
C ASP A 107 6.60 13.63 -6.20
N ALA A 108 5.56 13.71 -5.35
CA ALA A 108 4.17 13.56 -5.78
C ALA A 108 3.76 14.66 -6.77
N GLN A 109 4.19 15.90 -6.54
CA GLN A 109 3.96 17.02 -7.44
C GLN A 109 4.63 16.79 -8.80
N ALA A 110 5.89 16.40 -8.83
CA ALA A 110 6.63 16.13 -10.06
C ALA A 110 5.98 14.99 -10.86
N LEU A 111 5.55 13.93 -10.19
CA LEU A 111 4.83 12.85 -10.85
C LEU A 111 3.48 13.32 -11.42
N HIS A 112 2.70 14.09 -10.64
CA HIS A 112 1.44 14.64 -11.11
C HIS A 112 1.61 15.57 -12.32
N GLU A 113 2.65 16.42 -12.34
CA GLU A 113 2.96 17.29 -13.49
C GLU A 113 3.26 16.50 -14.76
N GLU A 114 3.85 15.31 -14.62
CA GLU A 114 4.16 14.44 -15.76
C GLU A 114 2.94 13.68 -16.30
N ILE A 115 2.08 13.16 -15.39
CA ILE A 115 1.04 12.20 -15.79
C ILE A 115 -0.38 12.76 -15.69
N GLY A 116 -0.58 13.90 -15.03
CA GLY A 116 -1.89 14.46 -14.68
C GLY A 116 -2.55 13.75 -13.50
N ASP A 117 -3.87 13.93 -13.38
CA ASP A 117 -4.70 13.26 -12.38
C ASP A 117 -4.59 11.74 -12.51
N ALA A 118 -4.55 11.03 -11.38
CA ALA A 118 -4.44 9.58 -11.36
C ALA A 118 -5.37 8.95 -10.34
N ASN A 119 -5.81 7.71 -10.59
CA ASN A 119 -6.33 6.87 -9.52
C ASN A 119 -5.16 6.37 -8.67
N VAL A 120 -5.37 6.23 -7.37
CA VAL A 120 -4.36 5.72 -6.43
C VAL A 120 -4.90 4.45 -5.78
N TYR A 121 -4.18 3.36 -5.95
CA TYR A 121 -4.32 2.13 -5.20
C TYR A 121 -3.22 2.11 -4.15
N MET A 122 -3.56 1.91 -2.90
CA MET A 122 -2.63 1.92 -1.78
C MET A 122 -2.96 0.77 -0.83
N ARG A 123 -1.95 -0.07 -0.59
CA ARG A 123 -2.11 -1.25 0.25
C ARG A 123 -1.08 -1.26 1.37
N THR A 124 -1.55 -1.12 2.63
CA THR A 124 -0.72 -1.25 3.84
C THR A 124 0.44 -0.23 3.92
N VAL A 125 0.17 1.04 3.64
CA VAL A 125 1.18 2.13 3.66
C VAL A 125 1.02 3.04 4.88
N LEU A 126 -0.20 3.55 5.14
CA LEU A 126 -0.38 4.58 6.18
C LEU A 126 -0.09 4.07 7.59
N HIS A 127 -0.41 2.81 7.89
CA HIS A 127 -0.11 2.24 9.20
C HIS A 127 1.39 2.08 9.48
N GLN A 128 2.24 2.20 8.45
CA GLN A 128 3.69 2.21 8.60
C GLN A 128 4.23 3.57 9.07
N LEU A 129 3.44 4.62 8.89
CA LEU A 129 3.83 5.99 9.20
C LEU A 129 3.44 6.36 10.64
N SER A 130 4.23 7.24 11.23
CA SER A 130 3.85 7.83 12.52
C SER A 130 2.66 8.78 12.35
N PRO A 131 1.84 8.99 13.38
CA PRO A 131 0.74 9.96 13.31
C PRO A 131 1.16 11.37 12.89
N ALA A 132 2.38 11.78 13.23
CA ALA A 132 2.92 13.09 12.85
C ALA A 132 3.19 13.22 11.34
N ASP A 133 3.42 12.11 10.65
CA ASP A 133 3.76 12.07 9.23
C ASP A 133 2.51 11.92 8.33
N HIS A 134 1.37 11.53 8.88
CA HIS A 134 0.15 11.28 8.11
C HIS A 134 -0.29 12.51 7.29
N ALA A 135 -0.28 13.72 7.88
CA ALA A 135 -0.71 14.92 7.17
C ALA A 135 0.12 15.17 5.89
N THR A 136 1.43 14.91 5.95
CA THR A 136 2.33 15.06 4.79
C THR A 136 2.05 13.98 3.73
N ALA A 137 1.83 12.74 4.15
CA ALA A 137 1.46 11.66 3.25
C ALA A 137 0.13 11.93 2.53
N ILE A 138 -0.88 12.39 3.27
CA ILE A 138 -2.18 12.76 2.68
C ILE A 138 -2.04 13.92 1.69
N GLN A 139 -1.18 14.90 1.96
CA GLN A 139 -0.91 15.98 1.01
C GLN A 139 -0.30 15.45 -0.30
N SER A 140 0.59 14.47 -0.24
CA SER A 140 1.14 13.80 -1.42
C SER A 140 0.06 13.03 -2.18
N ILE A 141 -0.77 12.28 -1.47
CA ILE A 141 -1.89 11.55 -2.07
C ILE A 141 -2.85 12.52 -2.78
N GLU A 142 -3.21 13.65 -2.15
CA GLU A 142 -4.07 14.66 -2.79
C GLU A 142 -3.51 15.20 -4.11
N ARG A 143 -2.20 15.41 -4.18
CA ARG A 143 -1.55 15.85 -5.41
C ARG A 143 -1.66 14.82 -6.51
N LEU A 144 -1.40 13.54 -6.18
CA LEU A 144 -1.50 12.45 -7.15
C LEU A 144 -2.93 12.27 -7.67
N LEU A 145 -3.93 12.41 -6.81
CA LEU A 145 -5.35 12.31 -7.19
C LEU A 145 -5.78 13.45 -8.13
N GLY A 146 -5.21 14.64 -7.96
CA GLY A 146 -5.73 15.83 -8.63
C GLY A 146 -7.20 16.08 -8.27
N ILE A 147 -8.05 16.34 -9.27
CA ILE A 147 -9.49 16.60 -9.07
C ILE A 147 -10.39 15.45 -9.55
N ARG A 148 -9.86 14.50 -10.32
CA ARG A 148 -10.62 13.40 -10.94
C ARG A 148 -10.33 12.04 -10.33
N GLY A 149 -9.15 11.86 -9.73
CA GLY A 149 -8.69 10.59 -9.24
C GLY A 149 -9.49 10.06 -8.03
N ILE A 150 -9.47 8.75 -7.90
CA ILE A 150 -10.05 8.02 -6.78
C ILE A 150 -8.91 7.35 -6.00
N LEU A 151 -8.96 7.45 -4.66
CA LEU A 151 -8.12 6.68 -3.76
C LEU A 151 -8.86 5.43 -3.33
N TYR A 152 -8.27 4.27 -3.57
CA TYR A 152 -8.57 3.05 -2.84
C TYR A 152 -7.42 2.80 -1.85
N LEU A 153 -7.75 2.60 -0.59
CA LEU A 153 -6.79 2.15 0.41
C LEU A 153 -7.30 0.93 1.15
N ILE A 154 -6.37 0.07 1.56
CA ILE A 154 -6.60 -1.01 2.51
C ILE A 154 -5.49 -1.00 3.56
N GLU A 155 -5.88 -0.98 4.85
CA GLU A 155 -4.97 -0.81 5.98
C GLU A 155 -5.28 -1.81 7.09
N LEU A 156 -4.27 -2.14 7.90
CA LEU A 156 -4.45 -2.95 9.09
C LEU A 156 -5.39 -2.24 10.08
N SER A 157 -6.41 -2.97 10.54
CA SER A 157 -7.33 -2.45 11.55
C SER A 157 -6.79 -2.65 12.97
N SER A 158 -7.39 -1.98 13.96
CA SER A 158 -7.08 -2.19 15.38
C SER A 158 -7.27 -3.64 15.84
N ALA A 159 -8.02 -4.46 15.11
CA ALA A 159 -8.16 -5.88 15.39
C ALA A 159 -6.93 -6.72 14.99
N ALA A 160 -5.98 -6.14 14.23
CA ALA A 160 -4.78 -6.85 13.81
C ALA A 160 -3.81 -7.10 14.97
N GLU A 161 -3.68 -6.17 15.91
CA GLU A 161 -2.79 -6.33 17.06
C GLU A 161 -3.18 -7.52 17.97
N PRO A 162 -4.41 -7.65 18.49
CA PRO A 162 -4.82 -8.82 19.24
C PRO A 162 -4.76 -10.11 18.41
N TYR A 163 -5.03 -10.04 17.11
CA TYR A 163 -4.89 -11.17 16.19
C TYR A 163 -3.44 -11.67 16.14
N PHE A 164 -2.46 -10.79 15.90
CA PHE A 164 -1.04 -11.17 15.90
C PHE A 164 -0.58 -11.68 17.26
N THR A 165 -1.03 -11.07 18.36
CA THR A 165 -0.71 -11.52 19.73
C THR A 165 -1.16 -12.97 19.93
N GLN A 166 -2.38 -13.31 19.54
CA GLN A 166 -2.91 -14.67 19.65
C GLN A 166 -2.17 -15.64 18.72
N LEU A 167 -1.94 -15.24 17.47
CA LEU A 167 -1.21 -16.04 16.47
C LEU A 167 0.18 -16.43 16.98
N ILE A 168 0.95 -15.42 17.42
CA ILE A 168 2.32 -15.63 17.92
C ILE A 168 2.34 -16.49 19.17
N LYS A 169 1.37 -16.29 20.06
CA LYS A 169 1.25 -17.13 21.29
C LYS A 169 0.98 -18.59 20.97
N GLN A 170 0.20 -18.86 19.93
CA GLN A 170 -0.23 -20.23 19.60
C GLN A 170 0.76 -20.96 18.68
N TYR A 171 1.37 -20.27 17.72
CA TYR A 171 2.16 -20.88 16.64
C TYR A 171 3.60 -20.36 16.55
N GLY A 172 3.95 -19.34 17.34
CA GLY A 172 5.19 -18.59 17.16
C GLY A 172 5.08 -17.51 16.08
N PRO A 173 6.10 -16.63 15.97
CA PRO A 173 6.09 -15.58 14.96
C PRO A 173 6.28 -16.18 13.55
N PRO A 174 5.44 -15.83 12.57
CA PRO A 174 5.69 -16.18 11.17
C PRO A 174 7.06 -15.67 10.71
N PRO A 175 7.85 -16.45 9.94
CA PRO A 175 9.20 -16.05 9.54
C PRO A 175 9.27 -14.69 8.84
N GLY A 176 8.33 -14.40 7.94
CA GLY A 176 8.27 -13.12 7.25
C GLY A 176 7.99 -11.94 8.18
N LEU A 177 7.19 -12.14 9.24
CA LEU A 177 6.91 -11.11 10.23
C LEU A 177 8.14 -10.85 11.13
N ALA A 178 8.88 -11.89 11.50
CA ALA A 178 10.12 -11.74 12.26
C ALA A 178 11.14 -10.87 11.50
N ARG A 179 11.23 -11.01 10.18
CA ARG A 179 12.09 -10.18 9.32
C ARG A 179 11.70 -8.71 9.33
N VAL A 180 10.40 -8.39 9.35
CA VAL A 180 9.90 -7.00 9.47
C VAL A 180 10.47 -6.33 10.72
N PHE A 181 10.38 -7.02 11.86
CA PHE A 181 10.90 -6.50 13.13
C PHE A 181 12.42 -6.36 13.17
N GLN A 182 13.17 -7.22 12.46
CA GLN A 182 14.63 -7.13 12.37
C GLN A 182 15.11 -5.83 11.71
N HIS A 183 14.27 -5.21 10.87
CA HIS A 183 14.57 -3.95 10.20
C HIS A 183 13.91 -2.74 10.86
N GLU A 184 13.54 -2.86 12.14
CA GLU A 184 12.93 -1.79 12.93
C GLU A 184 11.61 -1.23 12.33
N ILE A 185 11.00 -2.00 11.44
CA ILE A 185 9.69 -1.68 10.91
C ILE A 185 8.65 -2.07 11.96
N THR A 186 8.04 -1.06 12.56
CA THR A 186 7.01 -1.26 13.60
C THR A 186 5.70 -0.71 13.08
N PRO A 187 4.87 -1.57 12.46
CA PRO A 187 3.57 -1.12 11.94
C PRO A 187 2.69 -0.60 13.08
N GLY A 188 2.09 0.55 12.89
CA GLY A 188 0.98 1.01 13.71
C GLY A 188 -0.31 0.29 13.32
N MET A 189 -1.41 0.64 13.99
CA MET A 189 -2.75 0.20 13.65
C MET A 189 -3.61 1.44 13.42
N LEU A 190 -4.47 1.36 12.40
CA LEU A 190 -5.45 2.39 12.12
C LEU A 190 -6.84 1.88 12.49
N ASN A 191 -7.72 2.81 12.81
CA ASN A 191 -9.14 2.52 12.99
C ASN A 191 -9.93 3.11 11.83
N GLU A 192 -11.08 2.53 11.51
CA GLU A 192 -12.02 3.13 10.56
C GLU A 192 -12.42 4.56 10.99
N ASN A 193 -12.46 4.83 12.29
CA ASN A 193 -12.76 6.17 12.84
C ASN A 193 -11.65 7.20 12.57
N ASP A 194 -10.42 6.76 12.31
CA ASP A 194 -9.30 7.65 11.98
C ASP A 194 -9.44 8.22 10.56
N LEU A 195 -10.30 7.61 9.72
CA LEU A 195 -10.52 8.07 8.35
C LEU A 195 -10.97 9.52 8.27
N GLU A 196 -11.84 9.98 9.17
CA GLU A 196 -12.33 11.37 9.17
C GLU A 196 -11.23 12.36 9.59
N VAL A 197 -10.28 11.92 10.41
CA VAL A 197 -9.13 12.73 10.82
C VAL A 197 -8.08 12.77 9.70
N LEU A 198 -7.80 11.63 9.08
CA LEU A 198 -6.83 11.50 7.99
C LEU A 198 -7.34 12.18 6.70
N PHE A 199 -8.62 12.00 6.41
CA PHE A 199 -9.29 12.50 5.20
C PHE A 199 -10.49 13.38 5.57
N PRO A 200 -10.25 14.63 6.01
CA PRO A 200 -11.30 15.52 6.50
C PRO A 200 -12.40 15.74 5.48
N THR A 201 -13.65 15.83 5.95
CA THR A 201 -14.84 15.88 5.11
C THR A 201 -15.00 17.18 4.31
N ASP A 202 -14.25 18.22 4.65
CA ASP A 202 -14.16 19.46 3.85
C ASP A 202 -13.25 19.29 2.61
N ARG A 203 -12.31 18.33 2.64
CA ARG A 203 -11.36 18.04 1.55
C ARG A 203 -11.69 16.76 0.78
N PHE A 204 -12.29 15.78 1.43
CA PHE A 204 -12.57 14.47 0.85
C PHE A 204 -14.04 14.05 0.99
N THR A 205 -14.48 13.22 0.09
CA THR A 205 -15.74 12.48 0.19
C THR A 205 -15.42 10.99 0.33
N LEU A 206 -15.83 10.39 1.44
CA LEU A 206 -15.82 8.95 1.61
C LEU A 206 -16.95 8.33 0.79
N LEU A 207 -16.61 7.54 -0.21
CA LEU A 207 -17.58 6.91 -1.12
C LEU A 207 -18.00 5.55 -0.59
N ARG A 208 -17.06 4.80 -0.01
CA ARG A 208 -17.32 3.48 0.56
C ARG A 208 -16.23 3.12 1.57
N THR A 209 -16.58 2.39 2.60
CA THR A 209 -15.64 1.73 3.52
C THR A 209 -16.22 0.40 3.98
N GLY A 210 -15.38 -0.46 4.53
CA GLY A 210 -15.81 -1.72 5.10
C GLY A 210 -14.65 -2.57 5.63
N LYS A 211 -15.00 -3.62 6.34
CA LYS A 211 -14.03 -4.59 6.86
C LYS A 211 -13.46 -5.43 5.72
N SER A 212 -12.18 -5.78 5.85
CA SER A 212 -11.45 -6.61 4.91
C SER A 212 -10.36 -7.42 5.64
N HIS A 213 -9.50 -8.06 4.87
CA HIS A 213 -8.34 -8.81 5.38
C HIS A 213 -7.15 -8.62 4.46
N ILE A 214 -5.97 -8.58 5.04
CA ILE A 214 -4.71 -8.74 4.33
C ILE A 214 -4.35 -10.22 4.35
N TYR A 215 -4.43 -10.86 3.19
CA TYR A 215 -3.93 -12.23 3.02
C TYR A 215 -2.41 -12.21 2.98
N THR A 216 -1.81 -13.22 3.62
CA THR A 216 -0.36 -13.38 3.64
C THR A 216 0.04 -14.64 2.89
N VAL A 217 1.32 -14.82 2.65
CA VAL A 217 1.89 -16.07 2.09
C VAL A 217 2.03 -17.17 3.15
N HIS A 218 1.73 -16.89 4.41
CA HIS A 218 1.93 -17.81 5.51
C HIS A 218 0.72 -18.69 5.74
N THR A 219 0.95 -20.01 5.81
CA THR A 219 -0.06 -21.02 6.13
C THR A 219 0.21 -21.57 7.53
N LEU A 220 -0.85 -21.69 8.33
CA LEU A 220 -0.81 -22.29 9.66
C LEU A 220 -0.65 -23.81 9.56
N PRO A 221 -0.25 -24.48 10.67
CA PRO A 221 -0.25 -25.96 10.73
C PRO A 221 -1.61 -26.61 10.49
N THR A 222 -2.70 -25.80 10.50
CA THR A 222 -4.08 -26.22 10.18
C THR A 222 -4.43 -26.11 8.68
N ASP A 223 -3.46 -25.81 7.82
CA ASP A 223 -3.61 -25.50 6.40
C ASP A 223 -4.41 -24.21 6.10
N GLU A 224 -4.70 -23.41 7.11
CA GLU A 224 -5.35 -22.10 6.94
C GLU A 224 -4.32 -21.03 6.59
N VAL A 225 -4.62 -20.21 5.58
CA VAL A 225 -3.82 -19.02 5.25
C VAL A 225 -4.04 -17.96 6.32
N VAL A 226 -2.97 -17.36 6.80
CA VAL A 226 -3.03 -16.24 7.74
C VAL A 226 -3.68 -15.03 7.07
N LYS A 227 -4.80 -14.56 7.65
CA LYS A 227 -5.61 -13.43 7.18
C LYS A 227 -5.67 -12.37 8.26
N VAL A 228 -4.92 -11.31 8.09
CA VAL A 228 -4.82 -10.24 9.08
C VAL A 228 -6.02 -9.30 8.95
N PRO A 229 -6.74 -9.00 10.05
CA PRO A 229 -7.86 -8.07 10.01
C PRO A 229 -7.48 -6.69 9.47
N ALA A 230 -8.27 -6.20 8.53
CA ALA A 230 -8.06 -4.94 7.83
C ALA A 230 -9.39 -4.22 7.60
N PHE A 231 -9.32 -2.99 7.14
CA PHE A 231 -10.44 -2.26 6.56
C PHE A 231 -10.00 -1.60 5.26
N TYR A 232 -10.96 -1.30 4.40
CA TYR A 232 -10.73 -0.54 3.17
C TYR A 232 -11.55 0.73 3.15
N ALA A 233 -11.09 1.72 2.39
CA ALA A 233 -11.84 2.91 2.08
C ALA A 233 -11.65 3.33 0.62
N ILE A 234 -12.71 3.90 0.06
CA ILE A 234 -12.71 4.52 -1.27
C ILE A 234 -13.07 5.98 -1.08
N LEU A 235 -12.16 6.84 -1.52
CA LEU A 235 -12.28 8.28 -1.31
C LEU A 235 -12.08 9.05 -2.62
N ARG A 236 -12.68 10.23 -2.67
CA ARG A 236 -12.48 11.20 -3.74
C ARG A 236 -12.21 12.56 -3.13
N ARG A 237 -11.27 13.30 -3.71
CA ARG A 237 -11.06 14.70 -3.35
C ARG A 237 -12.30 15.53 -3.70
N ARG A 238 -12.71 16.43 -2.80
CA ARG A 238 -13.76 17.40 -3.11
C ARG A 238 -13.23 18.47 -4.05
N GLN A 239 -14.05 18.84 -5.00
CA GLN A 239 -13.83 20.05 -5.80
C GLN A 239 -14.25 21.24 -4.93
N SER A 240 -13.34 22.16 -4.69
CA SER A 240 -13.61 23.45 -4.03
C SER A 240 -14.36 24.39 -4.96
#